data_56a7192f24816f11a4baa386ab261a7c
#
_entry.id   56a7192f24816f11a4baa386ab261a7c
#
_cell.length_a   1.000
_cell.length_b   1.000
_cell.length_c   1.000
_cell.angle_alpha   90.00
_cell.angle_beta   90.00
_cell.angle_gamma   90.00
#
_symmetry.space_group_name_H-M   'P 1'
#
loop_
_entity.id
_entity.type
_entity.pdbx_description
1 polymer ?
#
loop_
_entity_poly.entity_id
_entity_poly.type
_entity_poly.pdbx_seq_one_letter_code
_entity_poly.pdbx_strand_id
1 'polypeptide(L)'
;MEKLWEATKETITDLVKRYPEESAKIHGISYSGQMHGLVMIGADGKLIRNAIIWADQRSEKEIQKIYDITGKDTYRGTVLNSLSTGFLISSLMWVKEHEAENFEKIRYVVFPKDYIRYKMCGEIGTDMSDASSGAIFDTKKRDWAWGLIEKLQI
;
A
#
# COMPACT_ATOMS: atom_id res chain seq x y z
N MET A 1 -0.94 10.88 5.66
CA MET A 1 0.45 10.53 5.34
C MET A 1 1.43 11.70 5.49
N GLU A 2 1.09 12.93 5.10
CA GLU A 2 2.02 14.08 5.23
C GLU A 2 2.51 14.30 6.68
N LYS A 3 1.61 14.24 7.67
CA LYS A 3 2.03 14.35 9.10
C LYS A 3 3.03 13.27 9.51
N LEU A 4 2.87 12.04 8.98
CA LEU A 4 3.82 10.96 9.24
C LEU A 4 5.18 11.24 8.59
N TRP A 5 5.17 11.79 7.39
CA TRP A 5 6.40 12.22 6.72
C TRP A 5 7.12 13.34 7.48
N GLU A 6 6.38 14.36 7.94
CA GLU A 6 6.98 15.44 8.74
C GLU A 6 7.63 14.91 10.03
N ALA A 7 6.91 14.05 10.77
CA ALA A 7 7.46 13.41 11.98
C ALA A 7 8.70 12.56 11.67
N THR A 8 8.70 11.84 10.53
CA THR A 8 9.87 11.06 10.08
C THR A 8 11.08 11.98 9.82
N LYS A 9 10.88 13.08 9.11
CA LYS A 9 11.94 14.07 8.84
C LYS A 9 12.51 14.65 10.14
N GLU A 10 11.64 15.07 11.03
CA GLU A 10 12.04 15.63 12.33
C GLU A 10 12.89 14.63 13.12
N THR A 11 12.43 13.38 13.21
CA THR A 11 13.13 12.30 13.92
C THR A 11 14.51 12.03 13.31
N ILE A 12 14.60 11.88 11.99
CA ILE A 12 15.88 11.64 11.31
C ILE A 12 16.82 12.83 11.48
N THR A 13 16.29 14.06 11.33
CA THR A 13 17.09 15.28 11.50
C THR A 13 17.66 15.39 12.90
N ASP A 14 16.86 15.08 13.93
CA ASP A 14 17.29 15.10 15.32
C ASP A 14 18.38 14.04 15.59
N LEU A 15 18.20 12.80 15.08
CA LEU A 15 19.20 11.74 15.21
C LEU A 15 20.53 12.12 14.55
N VAL A 16 20.49 12.64 13.33
CA VAL A 16 21.72 13.07 12.63
C VAL A 16 22.45 14.18 13.36
N LYS A 17 21.71 15.11 13.97
CA LYS A 17 22.31 16.20 14.77
C LYS A 17 22.95 15.68 16.06
N ARG A 18 22.32 14.71 16.74
CA ARG A 18 22.83 14.14 17.99
C ARG A 18 24.02 13.20 17.78
N TYR A 19 24.05 12.48 16.65
CA TYR A 19 25.02 11.44 16.36
C TYR A 19 25.69 11.64 15.00
N PRO A 20 26.41 12.76 14.78
CA PRO A 20 26.93 13.09 13.44
C PRO A 20 27.99 12.12 12.95
N GLU A 21 28.85 11.57 13.83
CA GLU A 21 29.89 10.64 13.45
C GLU A 21 29.34 9.26 13.05
N GLU A 22 28.31 8.77 13.77
CA GLU A 22 27.61 7.53 13.47
C GLU A 22 26.77 7.67 12.21
N SER A 23 26.11 8.79 12.06
CA SER A 23 25.27 9.09 10.88
C SER A 23 26.07 9.11 9.58
N ALA A 24 27.33 9.59 9.63
CA ALA A 24 28.22 9.58 8.48
C ALA A 24 28.64 8.16 8.03
N LYS A 25 28.43 7.15 8.87
CA LYS A 25 28.75 5.72 8.60
C LYS A 25 27.53 4.92 8.13
N ILE A 26 26.36 5.52 7.99
CA ILE A 26 25.16 4.82 7.51
C ILE A 26 25.29 4.57 6.00
N HIS A 27 25.27 3.31 5.60
CA HIS A 27 25.37 2.86 4.22
C HIS A 27 24.04 2.40 3.61
N GLY A 28 22.99 2.26 4.42
CA GLY A 28 21.70 1.80 3.94
C GLY A 28 20.59 2.03 4.96
N ILE A 29 19.36 2.13 4.45
CA ILE A 29 18.16 2.28 5.26
C ILE A 29 17.16 1.21 4.80
N SER A 30 16.55 0.52 5.75
CA SER A 30 15.44 -0.40 5.52
C SER A 30 14.18 0.14 6.19
N TYR A 31 13.03 -0.31 5.71
CA TYR A 31 11.73 0.20 6.15
C TYR A 31 10.87 -0.93 6.69
N SER A 32 10.24 -0.69 7.81
CA SER A 32 9.18 -1.50 8.38
C SER A 32 8.07 -0.57 8.89
N GLY A 33 6.82 -1.01 8.81
CA GLY A 33 5.70 -0.19 9.22
C GLY A 33 4.40 -0.99 9.30
N GLN A 34 3.28 -0.28 9.47
CA GLN A 34 1.97 -0.91 9.46
C GLN A 34 1.66 -1.53 8.09
N MET A 35 1.16 -2.75 8.11
CA MET A 35 0.74 -3.49 6.92
C MET A 35 -0.61 -3.01 6.37
N HIS A 36 -0.98 -3.50 5.20
CA HIS A 36 -2.32 -3.49 4.59
C HIS A 36 -2.86 -2.15 4.12
N GLY A 37 -2.48 -1.03 4.73
CA GLY A 37 -3.08 0.28 4.43
C GLY A 37 -2.94 0.70 2.97
N LEU A 38 -3.93 1.45 2.48
CA LEU A 38 -3.97 1.99 1.12
C LEU A 38 -3.54 3.46 1.12
N VAL A 39 -2.47 3.77 0.42
CA VAL A 39 -2.02 5.13 0.10
C VAL A 39 -2.10 5.32 -1.41
N MET A 40 -2.79 6.35 -1.88
CA MET A 40 -3.01 6.63 -3.29
C MET A 40 -2.24 7.88 -3.71
N ILE A 41 -1.46 7.75 -4.78
CA ILE A 41 -0.60 8.81 -5.33
C ILE A 41 -1.05 9.10 -6.76
N GLY A 42 -1.23 10.37 -7.06
CA GLY A 42 -1.58 10.87 -8.39
C GLY A 42 -0.38 10.96 -9.33
N ALA A 43 -0.64 11.31 -10.59
CA ALA A 43 0.39 11.50 -11.61
C ALA A 43 1.38 12.64 -11.27
N ASP A 44 0.96 13.59 -10.43
CA ASP A 44 1.80 14.69 -9.94
C ASP A 44 2.67 14.31 -8.73
N GLY A 45 2.65 13.04 -8.32
CA GLY A 45 3.39 12.52 -7.17
C GLY A 45 2.79 12.89 -5.81
N LYS A 46 1.60 13.51 -5.79
CA LYS A 46 0.93 13.93 -4.54
C LYS A 46 -0.11 12.91 -4.09
N LEU A 47 -0.43 12.98 -2.80
CA LEU A 47 -1.53 12.21 -2.23
C LEU A 47 -2.87 12.69 -2.80
N ILE A 48 -3.70 11.73 -3.23
CA ILE A 48 -5.07 12.01 -3.68
C ILE A 48 -5.98 12.30 -2.49
N ARG A 49 -5.78 11.57 -1.39
CA ARG A 49 -6.55 11.70 -0.16
C ARG A 49 -5.77 11.12 1.04
N ASN A 50 -6.34 11.22 2.24
CA ASN A 50 -5.81 10.53 3.41
C ASN A 50 -5.81 9.00 3.20
N ALA A 51 -4.77 8.33 3.69
CA ALA A 51 -4.66 6.87 3.64
C ALA A 51 -5.86 6.18 4.33
N ILE A 52 -6.28 5.04 3.79
CA ILE A 52 -7.17 4.11 4.48
C ILE A 52 -6.26 3.10 5.18
N ILE A 53 -6.35 3.02 6.51
CA ILE A 53 -5.45 2.19 7.32
C ILE A 53 -6.06 0.81 7.59
N TRP A 54 -5.25 -0.12 8.09
CA TRP A 54 -5.64 -1.51 8.38
C TRP A 54 -6.84 -1.66 9.35
N ALA A 55 -7.07 -0.69 10.22
CA ALA A 55 -8.18 -0.70 11.19
C ALA A 55 -9.51 -0.23 10.58
N ASP A 56 -9.52 0.22 9.33
CA ASP A 56 -10.72 0.71 8.65
C ASP A 56 -11.61 -0.46 8.21
N GLN A 57 -12.89 -0.40 8.54
CA GLN A 57 -13.84 -1.48 8.27
C GLN A 57 -14.84 -1.16 7.15
N ARG A 58 -14.70 -0.03 6.46
CA ARG A 58 -15.66 0.41 5.44
C ARG A 58 -15.83 -0.57 4.26
N SER A 59 -14.81 -1.35 3.95
CA SER A 59 -14.75 -2.23 2.77
C SER A 59 -15.30 -3.64 3.00
N GLU A 60 -16.19 -3.85 3.96
CA GLU A 60 -16.75 -5.17 4.28
C GLU A 60 -17.52 -5.78 3.09
N LYS A 61 -18.34 -4.97 2.41
CA LYS A 61 -19.12 -5.42 1.26
C LYS A 61 -18.25 -5.76 0.03
N GLU A 62 -17.16 -5.06 -0.14
CA GLU A 62 -16.24 -5.26 -1.25
C GLU A 62 -15.51 -6.60 -1.17
N ILE A 63 -15.33 -7.16 0.02
CA ILE A 63 -14.77 -8.52 0.20
C ILE A 63 -15.63 -9.55 -0.52
N GLN A 64 -16.94 -9.52 -0.32
CA GLN A 64 -17.84 -10.47 -1.00
C GLN A 64 -17.84 -10.25 -2.49
N LYS A 65 -17.88 -9.00 -2.96
CA LYS A 65 -17.82 -8.66 -4.39
C LYS A 65 -16.54 -9.15 -5.07
N ILE A 66 -15.40 -8.99 -4.39
CA ILE A 66 -14.13 -9.53 -4.92
C ILE A 66 -14.23 -11.04 -5.10
N TYR A 67 -14.77 -11.77 -4.14
CA TYR A 67 -14.95 -13.22 -4.25
C TYR A 67 -15.97 -13.61 -5.33
N ASP A 68 -17.03 -12.84 -5.50
CA ASP A 68 -18.06 -13.11 -6.53
C ASP A 68 -17.47 -12.92 -7.94
N ILE A 69 -16.63 -11.90 -8.14
CA ILE A 69 -15.98 -11.62 -9.44
C ILE A 69 -14.87 -12.64 -9.75
N THR A 70 -14.06 -12.99 -8.76
CA THR A 70 -12.83 -13.76 -9.00
C THR A 70 -13.00 -15.26 -8.77
N GLY A 71 -14.01 -15.67 -8.00
CA GLY A 71 -14.14 -17.01 -7.44
C GLY A 71 -13.26 -17.18 -6.18
N LYS A 72 -13.89 -17.48 -5.05
CA LYS A 72 -13.22 -17.53 -3.73
C LYS A 72 -12.02 -18.46 -3.68
N ASP A 73 -12.16 -19.68 -4.25
CA ASP A 73 -11.10 -20.68 -4.24
C ASP A 73 -9.95 -20.28 -5.19
N THR A 74 -10.29 -19.74 -6.36
CA THR A 74 -9.31 -19.19 -7.31
C THR A 74 -8.52 -18.07 -6.68
N TYR A 75 -9.21 -17.13 -6.02
CA TYR A 75 -8.58 -16.00 -5.33
C TYR A 75 -7.62 -16.51 -4.25
N ARG A 76 -8.11 -17.32 -3.31
CA ARG A 76 -7.29 -17.86 -2.22
C ARG A 76 -6.12 -18.72 -2.69
N GLY A 77 -6.34 -19.49 -3.74
CA GLY A 77 -5.28 -20.32 -4.35
C GLY A 77 -4.17 -19.50 -5.02
N THR A 78 -4.46 -18.26 -5.42
CA THR A 78 -3.51 -17.33 -6.03
C THR A 78 -2.75 -16.54 -4.98
N VAL A 79 -3.47 -15.80 -4.12
CA VAL A 79 -2.83 -14.89 -3.15
C VAL A 79 -2.35 -15.60 -1.88
N LEU A 80 -2.81 -16.81 -1.62
CA LEU A 80 -2.54 -17.62 -0.41
C LEU A 80 -2.91 -16.88 0.89
N ASN A 81 -3.91 -16.03 0.82
CA ASN A 81 -4.41 -15.25 1.92
C ASN A 81 -5.94 -15.13 1.85
N SER A 82 -6.56 -14.77 2.97
CA SER A 82 -7.99 -14.43 3.04
C SER A 82 -8.14 -12.92 3.02
N LEU A 83 -9.22 -12.43 2.40
CA LEU A 83 -9.55 -11.00 2.46
C LEU A 83 -10.02 -10.59 3.85
N SER A 84 -9.66 -9.37 4.21
CA SER A 84 -10.20 -8.65 5.36
C SER A 84 -10.45 -7.19 5.00
N THR A 85 -11.26 -6.51 5.81
CA THR A 85 -11.39 -5.05 5.75
C THR A 85 -10.04 -4.39 6.04
N GLY A 86 -9.83 -3.20 5.52
CA GLY A 86 -8.56 -2.48 5.71
C GLY A 86 -7.37 -3.04 4.93
N PHE A 87 -7.52 -4.17 4.21
CA PHE A 87 -6.50 -4.61 3.24
C PHE A 87 -6.49 -3.69 2.02
N LEU A 88 -5.32 -3.55 1.40
CA LEU A 88 -5.14 -2.66 0.26
C LEU A 88 -6.19 -2.90 -0.82
N ILE A 89 -6.39 -4.16 -1.23
CA ILE A 89 -7.31 -4.48 -2.34
C ILE A 89 -8.77 -4.21 -1.98
N SER A 90 -9.23 -4.59 -0.78
CA SER A 90 -10.61 -4.33 -0.36
C SER A 90 -10.90 -2.83 -0.22
N SER A 91 -9.94 -2.08 0.30
CA SER A 91 -10.01 -0.61 0.39
C SER A 91 -9.98 0.05 -0.99
N LEU A 92 -9.18 -0.46 -1.92
CA LEU A 92 -9.12 0.05 -3.31
C LEU A 92 -10.43 -0.19 -4.04
N MET A 93 -11.05 -1.36 -3.87
CA MET A 93 -12.37 -1.64 -4.43
C MET A 93 -13.45 -0.72 -3.86
N TRP A 94 -13.38 -0.42 -2.57
CA TRP A 94 -14.28 0.56 -1.95
C TRP A 94 -14.10 1.95 -2.58
N VAL A 95 -12.86 2.41 -2.77
CA VAL A 95 -12.59 3.70 -3.43
C VAL A 95 -13.13 3.71 -4.85
N LYS A 96 -12.92 2.62 -5.61
CA LYS A 96 -13.44 2.49 -6.98
C LYS A 96 -14.97 2.70 -7.05
N GLU A 97 -15.71 2.18 -6.08
CA GLU A 97 -17.18 2.26 -6.07
C GLU A 97 -17.73 3.57 -5.48
N HIS A 98 -17.09 4.11 -4.46
CA HIS A 98 -17.63 5.22 -3.68
C HIS A 98 -16.92 6.55 -3.92
N GLU A 99 -15.76 6.52 -4.53
CA GLU A 99 -14.93 7.71 -4.81
C GLU A 99 -14.35 7.64 -6.22
N ALA A 100 -15.21 7.47 -7.24
CA ALA A 100 -14.80 7.27 -8.64
C ALA A 100 -13.83 8.36 -9.14
N GLU A 101 -14.08 9.63 -8.82
CA GLU A 101 -13.19 10.73 -9.19
C GLU A 101 -11.78 10.62 -8.57
N ASN A 102 -11.67 10.07 -7.35
CA ASN A 102 -10.39 9.81 -6.74
C ASN A 102 -9.72 8.59 -7.37
N PHE A 103 -10.51 7.55 -7.68
CA PHE A 103 -10.00 6.34 -8.32
C PHE A 103 -9.37 6.64 -9.69
N GLU A 104 -10.01 7.47 -10.52
CA GLU A 104 -9.51 7.87 -11.84
C GLU A 104 -8.19 8.65 -11.79
N LYS A 105 -7.90 9.32 -10.67
CA LYS A 105 -6.65 10.08 -10.48
C LYS A 105 -5.48 9.20 -10.03
N ILE A 106 -5.73 7.93 -9.66
CA ILE A 106 -4.69 7.05 -9.13
C ILE A 106 -3.66 6.75 -10.23
N ARG A 107 -2.41 7.03 -9.95
CA ARG A 107 -1.27 6.55 -10.73
C ARG A 107 -0.55 5.39 -10.05
N TYR A 108 -0.45 5.47 -8.71
CA TYR A 108 0.18 4.43 -7.91
C TYR A 108 -0.60 4.20 -6.62
N VAL A 109 -0.60 2.94 -6.18
CA VAL A 109 -1.01 2.54 -4.84
C VAL A 109 0.19 1.97 -4.11
N VAL A 110 0.38 2.38 -2.86
CA VAL A 110 1.51 1.95 -2.04
C VAL A 110 1.06 1.74 -0.59
N PHE A 111 1.88 1.05 0.19
CA PHE A 111 1.69 0.93 1.63
C PHE A 111 2.24 2.16 2.37
N PRO A 112 1.82 2.39 3.63
CA PRO A 112 2.27 3.55 4.40
C PRO A 112 3.80 3.68 4.51
N LYS A 113 4.54 2.57 4.71
CA LYS A 113 6.01 2.61 4.75
C LYS A 113 6.63 2.94 3.39
N ASP A 114 6.01 2.45 2.30
CA ASP A 114 6.49 2.70 0.94
C ASP A 114 6.31 4.16 0.55
N TYR A 115 5.26 4.82 1.07
CA TYR A 115 5.12 6.26 0.93
C TYR A 115 6.28 7.02 1.60
N ILE A 116 6.71 6.60 2.80
CA ILE A 116 7.87 7.21 3.46
C ILE A 116 9.14 6.95 2.65
N ARG A 117 9.33 5.73 2.15
CA ARG A 117 10.44 5.41 1.25
C ARG A 117 10.42 6.29 0.00
N TYR A 118 9.27 6.42 -0.65
CA TYR A 118 9.09 7.29 -1.82
C TYR A 118 9.47 8.75 -1.52
N LYS A 119 9.05 9.29 -0.38
CA LYS A 119 9.40 10.66 0.04
C LYS A 119 10.90 10.82 0.31
N MET A 120 11.60 9.75 0.67
CA MET A 120 13.04 9.78 0.95
C MET A 120 13.90 9.62 -0.30
N CYS A 121 13.54 8.75 -1.22
CA CYS A 121 14.37 8.40 -2.38
C CYS A 121 13.75 8.72 -3.75
N GLY A 122 12.49 9.15 -3.82
CA GLY A 122 11.81 9.48 -5.08
C GLY A 122 11.32 8.28 -5.88
N GLU A 123 11.55 7.04 -5.42
CA GLU A 123 11.20 5.84 -6.15
C GLU A 123 9.96 5.14 -5.59
N ILE A 124 9.03 4.76 -6.46
CA ILE A 124 7.87 3.93 -6.13
C ILE A 124 8.28 2.46 -6.12
N GLY A 125 7.88 1.74 -5.09
CA GLY A 125 8.10 0.30 -4.98
C GLY A 125 7.71 -0.24 -3.62
N THR A 126 7.58 -1.54 -3.54
CA THR A 126 7.29 -2.29 -2.31
C THR A 126 8.14 -3.55 -2.23
N ASP A 127 8.10 -4.24 -1.12
CA ASP A 127 8.68 -5.57 -0.97
C ASP A 127 7.60 -6.67 -1.07
N MET A 128 8.03 -7.91 -1.28
CA MET A 128 7.11 -9.03 -1.48
C MET A 128 6.28 -9.38 -0.26
N SER A 129 6.77 -9.09 0.95
CA SER A 129 6.02 -9.39 2.17
C SER A 129 4.80 -8.49 2.31
N ASP A 130 4.96 -7.19 2.09
CA ASP A 130 3.84 -6.26 2.07
C ASP A 130 2.96 -6.43 0.83
N ALA A 131 3.53 -6.68 -0.34
CA ALA A 131 2.74 -6.98 -1.55
C ALA A 131 1.79 -8.16 -1.32
N SER A 132 2.26 -9.25 -0.67
CA SER A 132 1.41 -10.40 -0.33
C SER A 132 0.33 -10.04 0.70
N SER A 133 0.66 -9.16 1.65
CA SER A 133 -0.29 -8.68 2.66
C SER A 133 -1.38 -7.78 2.07
N GLY A 134 -1.11 -7.14 0.95
CA GLY A 134 -2.09 -6.34 0.19
C GLY A 134 -3.18 -7.17 -0.49
N ALA A 135 -2.99 -8.50 -0.50
CA ALA A 135 -3.90 -9.50 -1.02
C ALA A 135 -4.20 -9.34 -2.54
N ILE A 136 -3.22 -8.87 -3.31
CA ILE A 136 -3.27 -8.75 -4.79
C ILE A 136 -1.97 -9.25 -5.45
N PHE A 137 -1.18 -10.02 -4.72
CA PHE A 137 0.10 -10.58 -5.15
C PHE A 137 0.02 -12.10 -5.25
N ASP A 138 0.48 -12.68 -6.36
CA ASP A 138 0.63 -14.12 -6.54
C ASP A 138 1.89 -14.60 -5.81
N THR A 139 1.70 -15.09 -4.60
CA THR A 139 2.80 -15.48 -3.71
C THR A 139 3.64 -16.62 -4.27
N LYS A 140 3.03 -17.52 -5.07
CA LYS A 140 3.75 -18.64 -5.69
C LYS A 140 4.63 -18.19 -6.84
N LYS A 141 4.12 -17.28 -7.68
CA LYS A 141 4.87 -16.71 -8.81
C LYS A 141 5.81 -15.60 -8.40
N ARG A 142 5.62 -15.03 -7.20
CA ARG A 142 6.35 -13.86 -6.70
C ARG A 142 6.19 -12.64 -7.63
N ASP A 143 4.96 -12.44 -8.10
CA ASP A 143 4.58 -11.36 -9.02
C ASP A 143 3.16 -10.88 -8.70
N TRP A 144 2.75 -9.76 -9.26
CA TRP A 144 1.38 -9.30 -9.13
C TRP A 144 0.40 -10.31 -9.71
N ALA A 145 -0.76 -10.43 -9.08
CA ALA A 145 -1.82 -11.34 -9.52
C ALA A 145 -2.59 -10.75 -10.71
N TRP A 146 -1.91 -10.55 -11.84
CA TRP A 146 -2.41 -9.84 -13.02
C TRP A 146 -3.79 -10.32 -13.47
N GLY A 147 -4.06 -11.62 -13.45
CA GLY A 147 -5.37 -12.16 -13.79
C GLY A 147 -6.49 -11.78 -12.82
N LEU A 148 -6.17 -11.47 -11.54
CA LEU A 148 -7.13 -10.91 -10.58
C LEU A 148 -7.30 -9.42 -10.80
N ILE A 149 -6.21 -8.69 -11.04
CA ILE A 149 -6.19 -7.25 -11.34
C ILE A 149 -7.10 -6.96 -12.53
N GLU A 150 -6.94 -7.71 -13.63
CA GLU A 150 -7.76 -7.59 -14.84
C GLU A 150 -9.23 -7.86 -14.57
N LYS A 151 -9.57 -8.95 -13.87
CA LYS A 151 -10.97 -9.28 -13.52
C LYS A 151 -11.61 -8.20 -12.66
N LEU A 152 -10.87 -7.63 -11.74
CA LEU A 152 -11.34 -6.55 -10.86
C LEU A 152 -11.33 -5.18 -11.55
N GLN A 153 -10.72 -5.09 -12.74
CA GLN A 153 -10.60 -3.85 -13.53
C GLN A 153 -9.96 -2.72 -12.73
N ILE A 154 -8.82 -2.98 -12.11
CA ILE A 154 -8.06 -2.03 -11.30
C ILE A 154 -6.64 -1.87 -11.82
#